data_e7308855e4533e2a134e9f31e489ef53
#
_entry.id   e7308855e4533e2a134e9f31e489ef53
#
_cell.length_a   1.000
_cell.length_b   1.000
_cell.length_c   1.000
_cell.angle_alpha   90.00
_cell.angle_beta   90.00
_cell.angle_gamma   90.00
#
_symmetry.space_group_name_H-M   'P 1'
#
loop_
_entity.id
_entity.type
_entity.pdbx_description
1 polymer ?
#
loop_
_entity_poly.entity_id
_entity_poly.type
_entity_poly.pdbx_seq_one_letter_code
_entity_poly.pdbx_strand_id
1 'polypeptide(L)'
;MYDFIKLDKNERSQAFRIASERLGYPAYVIEKDFWVTYMLGTIFNRIKHNHKIMFKGGTSLFKCYKLIDRFSEDIDLSLNMADLGFEDEKAPHNIATNESKSAAKRAIESLKTAGEEFVKDKILVLLSETLNKDLLSQDDWDLLIDKDNAENILFHYPKSLEDDEYSTNQYVKPVVLIETGTKSEHIPLEQVKINSLLEDAIPEIKSNALINVLSPKRTFWRK
;
A
#
# COMPACT_ATOMS: atom_id res chain seq x y z
N MET A 1 12.58 12.02 -0.79
CA MET A 1 12.20 10.75 -0.15
C MET A 1 13.33 9.72 -0.20
N TYR A 2 13.86 9.33 -1.35
CA TYR A 2 14.90 8.27 -1.46
C TYR A 2 16.25 8.65 -0.84
N ASP A 3 16.62 9.91 -0.84
CA ASP A 3 17.81 10.37 -0.11
C ASP A 3 17.56 10.46 1.39
N PHE A 4 16.32 10.76 1.79
CA PHE A 4 15.92 10.85 3.18
C PHE A 4 16.02 9.51 3.92
N ILE A 5 15.64 8.39 3.29
CA ILE A 5 15.74 7.07 3.93
C ILE A 5 17.18 6.61 4.16
N LYS A 6 18.16 7.25 3.51
CA LYS A 6 19.59 7.00 3.72
C LYS A 6 20.20 7.79 4.87
N LEU A 7 19.46 8.70 5.47
CA LEU A 7 19.83 9.39 6.70
C LEU A 7 19.86 8.41 7.87
N ASP A 8 20.62 8.71 8.88
CA ASP A 8 20.64 7.88 10.09
C ASP A 8 19.33 7.99 10.89
N LYS A 9 19.15 7.09 11.87
CA LYS A 9 17.96 7.04 12.73
C LYS A 9 17.66 8.39 13.38
N ASN A 10 18.69 9.09 13.88
CA ASN A 10 18.52 10.35 14.61
C ASN A 10 18.09 11.48 13.69
N GLU A 11 18.69 11.58 12.50
CA GLU A 11 18.32 12.59 11.51
C GLU A 11 16.87 12.39 11.03
N ARG A 12 16.46 11.14 10.75
CA ARG A 12 15.06 10.81 10.40
C ARG A 12 14.11 11.18 11.54
N SER A 13 14.44 10.80 12.77
CA SER A 13 13.66 11.10 13.97
C SER A 13 13.44 12.60 14.16
N GLN A 14 14.50 13.41 14.02
CA GLN A 14 14.39 14.87 14.12
C GLN A 14 13.45 15.45 13.07
N ALA A 15 13.54 14.98 11.81
CA ALA A 15 12.67 15.45 10.75
C ALA A 15 11.18 15.11 11.04
N PHE A 16 10.88 13.91 11.56
CA PHE A 16 9.52 13.54 11.93
C PHE A 16 8.98 14.37 13.08
N ARG A 17 9.81 14.72 14.08
CA ARG A 17 9.42 15.60 15.18
C ARG A 17 9.19 17.04 14.72
N ILE A 18 10.03 17.58 13.85
CA ILE A 18 9.82 18.90 13.23
C ILE A 18 8.51 18.92 12.44
N ALA A 19 8.22 17.89 11.67
CA ALA A 19 6.97 17.78 10.93
C ALA A 19 5.75 17.66 11.86
N SER A 20 5.89 16.92 12.96
CA SER A 20 4.88 16.82 14.02
C SER A 20 4.52 18.19 14.62
N GLU A 21 5.51 18.99 14.97
CA GLU A 21 5.31 20.36 15.49
C GLU A 21 4.62 21.27 14.47
N ARG A 22 4.95 21.14 13.19
CA ARG A 22 4.38 21.98 12.12
C ARG A 22 2.93 21.63 11.78
N LEU A 23 2.59 20.33 11.77
CA LEU A 23 1.31 19.83 11.29
C LEU A 23 0.33 19.44 12.40
N GLY A 24 0.81 19.31 13.65
CA GLY A 24 -0.02 18.90 14.79
C GLY A 24 -0.36 17.40 14.83
N TYR A 25 0.22 16.58 13.95
CA TYR A 25 0.11 15.12 14.02
C TYR A 25 1.21 14.54 14.92
N PRO A 26 0.97 13.45 15.67
CA PRO A 26 2.03 12.73 16.37
C PRO A 26 3.16 12.30 15.43
N ALA A 27 4.41 12.32 15.90
CA ALA A 27 5.57 12.00 15.08
C ALA A 27 5.51 10.57 14.48
N TYR A 28 4.97 9.59 15.22
CA TYR A 28 4.78 8.23 14.72
C TYR A 28 3.73 8.14 13.59
N VAL A 29 2.76 9.05 13.54
CA VAL A 29 1.80 9.15 12.42
C VAL A 29 2.50 9.70 11.18
N ILE A 30 3.34 10.73 11.34
CA ILE A 30 4.14 11.29 10.24
C ILE A 30 5.09 10.22 9.66
N GLU A 31 5.78 9.49 10.52
CA GLU A 31 6.67 8.40 10.10
C GLU A 31 5.91 7.31 9.35
N LYS A 32 4.79 6.85 9.89
CA LYS A 32 3.99 5.82 9.22
C LYS A 32 3.43 6.30 7.88
N ASP A 33 2.93 7.51 7.79
CA ASP A 33 2.49 8.12 6.54
C ASP A 33 3.60 8.21 5.50
N PHE A 34 4.82 8.52 5.95
CA PHE A 34 6.01 8.53 5.10
C PHE A 34 6.25 7.15 4.49
N TRP A 35 6.24 6.08 5.30
CA TRP A 35 6.46 4.71 4.83
C TRP A 35 5.31 4.18 3.95
N VAL A 36 4.06 4.54 4.25
CA VAL A 36 2.91 4.27 3.36
C VAL A 36 3.13 4.93 1.99
N THR A 37 3.54 6.20 1.96
CA THR A 37 3.78 6.92 0.70
C THR A 37 4.98 6.35 -0.06
N TYR A 38 6.05 5.95 0.64
CA TYR A 38 7.21 5.28 0.08
C TYR A 38 6.83 3.94 -0.58
N MET A 39 6.05 3.11 0.10
CA MET A 39 5.60 1.82 -0.44
C MET A 39 4.68 2.00 -1.65
N LEU A 40 3.75 2.94 -1.60
CA LEU A 40 2.93 3.29 -2.76
C LEU A 40 3.78 3.75 -3.94
N GLY A 41 4.71 4.68 -3.73
CA GLY A 41 5.64 5.12 -4.77
C GLY A 41 6.49 3.98 -5.34
N THR A 42 6.91 3.05 -4.50
CA THR A 42 7.67 1.87 -4.93
C THR A 42 6.81 0.93 -5.77
N ILE A 43 5.60 0.60 -5.33
CA ILE A 43 4.68 -0.30 -6.04
C ILE A 43 4.30 0.27 -7.41
N PHE A 44 3.96 1.56 -7.49
CA PHE A 44 3.41 2.14 -8.71
C PHE A 44 4.46 2.71 -9.67
N ASN A 45 5.65 3.08 -9.19
CA ASN A 45 6.62 3.79 -10.03
C ASN A 45 7.98 3.10 -10.19
N ARG A 46 8.32 2.13 -9.36
CA ARG A 46 9.68 1.56 -9.35
C ARG A 46 9.75 0.07 -9.68
N ILE A 47 8.87 -0.75 -9.09
CA ILE A 47 8.85 -2.17 -9.43
C ILE A 47 8.21 -2.39 -10.80
N LYS A 48 8.79 -3.28 -11.60
CA LYS A 48 8.30 -3.57 -12.95
C LYS A 48 7.49 -4.86 -12.96
N HIS A 49 6.21 -4.73 -13.20
CA HIS A 49 5.29 -5.85 -13.41
C HIS A 49 4.31 -5.50 -14.53
N ASN A 50 3.78 -6.52 -15.21
CA ASN A 50 2.87 -6.33 -16.35
C ASN A 50 1.39 -6.30 -15.93
N HIS A 51 1.10 -6.38 -14.63
CA HIS A 51 -0.25 -6.41 -14.09
C HIS A 51 -0.74 -5.01 -13.75
N LYS A 52 -2.01 -4.74 -14.03
CA LYS A 52 -2.67 -3.50 -13.63
C LYS A 52 -3.04 -3.60 -12.16
N ILE A 53 -2.46 -2.72 -11.37
CA ILE A 53 -2.75 -2.57 -9.94
C ILE A 53 -3.42 -1.22 -9.74
N MET A 54 -4.40 -1.18 -8.84
CA MET A 54 -5.09 0.06 -8.45
C MET A 54 -5.11 0.21 -6.94
N PHE A 55 -4.90 1.44 -6.51
CA PHE A 55 -5.07 1.84 -5.12
C PHE A 55 -6.54 2.18 -4.85
N LYS A 56 -7.05 1.75 -3.71
CA LYS A 56 -8.44 1.96 -3.27
C LYS A 56 -8.49 2.14 -1.75
N GLY A 57 -9.70 2.06 -1.18
CA GLY A 57 -9.90 2.03 0.26
C GLY A 57 -9.79 3.38 0.96
N GLY A 58 -9.78 3.36 2.28
CA GLY A 58 -9.78 4.56 3.14
C GLY A 58 -8.55 5.43 2.90
N THR A 59 -7.37 4.83 2.77
CA THR A 59 -6.13 5.56 2.56
C THR A 59 -6.09 6.27 1.21
N SER A 60 -6.76 5.72 0.17
CA SER A 60 -6.90 6.44 -1.10
C SER A 60 -7.81 7.68 -0.97
N LEU A 61 -8.87 7.60 -0.18
CA LEU A 61 -9.74 8.75 0.10
C LEU A 61 -9.01 9.84 0.89
N PHE A 62 -8.17 9.46 1.83
CA PHE A 62 -7.34 10.38 2.61
C PHE A 62 -6.26 11.04 1.75
N LYS A 63 -5.38 10.21 1.11
CA LYS A 63 -4.18 10.72 0.43
C LYS A 63 -4.44 11.29 -0.97
N CYS A 64 -5.28 10.65 -1.77
CA CYS A 64 -5.49 11.07 -3.15
C CYS A 64 -6.59 12.13 -3.30
N TYR A 65 -7.64 12.04 -2.48
CA TYR A 65 -8.83 12.86 -2.67
C TYR A 65 -9.12 13.84 -1.53
N LYS A 66 -8.46 13.69 -0.39
CA LYS A 66 -8.66 14.53 0.82
C LYS A 66 -10.14 14.60 1.23
N LEU A 67 -10.85 13.48 1.11
CA LEU A 67 -12.29 13.36 1.39
C LEU A 67 -12.60 12.88 2.82
N ILE A 68 -11.60 12.45 3.55
CA ILE A 68 -11.70 12.08 4.97
C ILE A 68 -10.57 12.72 5.74
N ASP A 69 -10.88 13.22 6.96
CA ASP A 69 -9.92 13.92 7.81
C ASP A 69 -9.18 12.98 8.77
N ARG A 70 -9.68 11.74 8.94
CA ARG A 70 -9.01 10.76 9.79
C ARG A 70 -7.81 10.15 9.07
N PHE A 71 -6.70 10.02 9.80
CA PHE A 71 -5.56 9.26 9.33
C PHE A 71 -5.95 7.83 8.96
N SER A 72 -5.46 7.35 7.83
CA SER A 72 -5.66 5.98 7.34
C SER A 72 -4.31 5.46 6.84
N GLU A 73 -3.98 4.23 7.19
CA GLU A 73 -2.60 3.73 7.20
C GLU A 73 -2.37 2.43 6.41
N ASP A 74 -3.45 1.74 6.01
CA ASP A 74 -3.37 0.51 5.25
C ASP A 74 -3.36 0.80 3.74
N ILE A 75 -2.61 0.02 2.99
CA ILE A 75 -2.55 0.11 1.53
C ILE A 75 -3.48 -0.94 0.92
N ASP A 76 -4.67 -0.52 0.48
CA ASP A 76 -5.61 -1.40 -0.22
C ASP A 76 -5.33 -1.42 -1.72
N LEU A 77 -4.94 -2.55 -2.28
CA LEU A 77 -4.68 -2.74 -3.70
C LEU A 77 -5.72 -3.65 -4.35
N SER A 78 -6.07 -3.33 -5.58
CA SER A 78 -6.87 -4.21 -6.43
C SER A 78 -6.03 -4.71 -7.60
N LEU A 79 -5.93 -6.02 -7.72
CA LEU A 79 -5.29 -6.70 -8.85
C LEU A 79 -6.31 -6.93 -9.96
N ASN A 80 -5.93 -6.71 -11.22
CA ASN A 80 -6.80 -6.96 -12.36
C ASN A 80 -6.92 -8.47 -12.62
N MET A 81 -8.12 -9.01 -12.54
CA MET A 81 -8.37 -10.43 -12.75
C MET A 81 -8.02 -10.89 -14.18
N ALA A 82 -8.16 -10.04 -15.18
CA ALA A 82 -7.79 -10.37 -16.56
C ALA A 82 -6.28 -10.63 -16.69
N ASP A 83 -5.45 -9.81 -16.00
CA ASP A 83 -4.00 -9.97 -15.99
C ASP A 83 -3.55 -11.26 -15.26
N LEU A 84 -4.45 -11.87 -14.45
CA LEU A 84 -4.27 -13.16 -13.80
C LEU A 84 -4.85 -14.34 -14.62
N GLY A 85 -5.32 -14.07 -15.84
CA GLY A 85 -5.87 -15.09 -16.75
C GLY A 85 -7.36 -15.40 -16.56
N PHE A 86 -8.09 -14.55 -15.80
CA PHE A 86 -9.52 -14.68 -15.54
C PHE A 86 -10.31 -13.61 -16.30
N GLU A 87 -10.31 -13.73 -17.62
CA GLU A 87 -11.08 -12.85 -18.52
C GLU A 87 -12.15 -13.63 -19.28
N ASP A 88 -13.10 -12.94 -19.86
CA ASP A 88 -14.19 -13.47 -20.69
C ASP A 88 -14.92 -14.66 -20.03
N GLU A 89 -14.89 -15.82 -20.64
CA GLU A 89 -15.56 -17.03 -20.15
C GLU A 89 -14.99 -17.56 -18.84
N LYS A 90 -13.74 -17.25 -18.52
CA LYS A 90 -13.10 -17.63 -17.25
C LYS A 90 -13.37 -16.66 -16.10
N ALA A 91 -13.97 -15.52 -16.37
CA ALA A 91 -14.29 -14.56 -15.32
C ALA A 91 -15.40 -15.12 -14.40
N PRO A 92 -15.23 -15.12 -13.07
CA PRO A 92 -16.18 -15.72 -12.14
C PRO A 92 -17.64 -15.23 -12.28
N HIS A 93 -17.83 -13.97 -12.67
CA HIS A 93 -19.17 -13.41 -12.87
C HIS A 93 -19.86 -13.95 -14.14
N ASN A 94 -19.10 -14.25 -15.20
CA ASN A 94 -19.62 -14.85 -16.41
C ASN A 94 -19.94 -16.34 -16.19
N ILE A 95 -19.09 -17.06 -15.45
CA ILE A 95 -19.36 -18.44 -15.04
C ILE A 95 -20.64 -18.50 -14.18
N ALA A 96 -20.82 -17.55 -13.26
CA ALA A 96 -22.04 -17.51 -12.42
C ALA A 96 -23.31 -17.31 -13.22
N THR A 97 -23.23 -16.64 -14.37
CA THR A 97 -24.37 -16.39 -15.25
C THR A 97 -24.66 -17.61 -16.18
N ASN A 98 -23.60 -18.26 -16.66
CA ASN A 98 -23.70 -19.25 -17.72
C ASN A 98 -23.68 -20.71 -17.23
N GLU A 99 -23.22 -20.98 -16.00
CA GLU A 99 -23.05 -22.33 -15.50
C GLU A 99 -23.80 -22.54 -14.16
N SER A 100 -23.05 -22.84 -13.08
CA SER A 100 -23.60 -23.11 -11.78
C SER A 100 -22.93 -22.29 -10.67
N LYS A 101 -23.63 -22.08 -9.55
CA LYS A 101 -23.07 -21.43 -8.36
C LYS A 101 -21.83 -22.13 -7.83
N SER A 102 -21.75 -23.46 -7.98
CA SER A 102 -20.58 -24.26 -7.56
C SER A 102 -19.39 -24.01 -8.49
N ALA A 103 -19.59 -23.88 -9.81
CA ALA A 103 -18.55 -23.51 -10.76
C ALA A 103 -18.02 -22.11 -10.51
N ALA A 104 -18.92 -21.15 -10.29
CA ALA A 104 -18.53 -19.77 -9.92
C ALA A 104 -17.72 -19.72 -8.63
N LYS A 105 -18.08 -20.49 -7.61
CA LYS A 105 -17.31 -20.56 -6.35
C LYS A 105 -15.90 -21.08 -6.59
N ARG A 106 -15.74 -22.16 -7.38
CA ARG A 106 -14.41 -22.69 -7.75
C ARG A 106 -13.58 -21.65 -8.52
N ALA A 107 -14.19 -20.91 -9.45
CA ALA A 107 -13.51 -19.85 -10.20
C ALA A 107 -13.03 -18.71 -9.28
N ILE A 108 -13.82 -18.33 -8.27
CA ILE A 108 -13.42 -17.34 -7.27
C ILE A 108 -12.24 -17.86 -6.43
N GLU A 109 -12.26 -19.12 -6.01
CA GLU A 109 -11.17 -19.73 -5.27
C GLU A 109 -9.89 -19.81 -6.11
N SER A 110 -9.99 -20.21 -7.39
CA SER A 110 -8.86 -20.22 -8.31
C SER A 110 -8.29 -18.83 -8.57
N LEU A 111 -9.14 -17.81 -8.72
CA LEU A 111 -8.72 -16.42 -8.87
C LEU A 111 -8.00 -15.93 -7.62
N LYS A 112 -8.49 -16.29 -6.43
CA LYS A 112 -7.84 -15.95 -5.16
C LYS A 112 -6.45 -16.58 -5.09
N THR A 113 -6.33 -17.88 -5.38
CA THR A 113 -5.03 -18.59 -5.40
C THR A 113 -4.04 -17.94 -6.38
N ALA A 114 -4.48 -17.60 -7.59
CA ALA A 114 -3.63 -16.90 -8.55
C ALA A 114 -3.18 -15.52 -8.06
N GLY A 115 -4.04 -14.79 -7.32
CA GLY A 115 -3.68 -13.55 -6.67
C GLY A 115 -2.63 -13.73 -5.58
N GLU A 116 -2.80 -14.72 -4.70
CA GLU A 116 -1.84 -15.09 -3.63
C GLU A 116 -0.47 -15.44 -4.22
N GLU A 117 -0.43 -16.27 -5.28
CA GLU A 117 0.81 -16.62 -5.98
C GLU A 117 1.48 -15.39 -6.60
N PHE A 118 0.72 -14.52 -7.27
CA PHE A 118 1.25 -13.28 -7.84
C PHE A 118 1.83 -12.36 -6.77
N VAL A 119 1.16 -12.20 -5.64
CA VAL A 119 1.64 -11.39 -4.51
C VAL A 119 2.94 -11.96 -3.97
N LYS A 120 2.99 -13.26 -3.71
CA LYS A 120 4.15 -13.94 -3.14
C LYS A 120 5.33 -13.99 -4.10
N ASP A 121 5.10 -14.46 -5.32
CA ASP A 121 6.19 -14.81 -6.25
C ASP A 121 6.66 -13.61 -7.07
N LYS A 122 5.88 -12.53 -7.11
CA LYS A 122 6.21 -11.34 -7.90
C LYS A 122 6.32 -10.07 -7.06
N ILE A 123 5.23 -9.66 -6.40
CA ILE A 123 5.21 -8.37 -5.70
C ILE A 123 6.17 -8.37 -4.51
N LEU A 124 6.10 -9.38 -3.65
CA LEU A 124 6.98 -9.50 -2.48
C LEU A 124 8.46 -9.53 -2.88
N VAL A 125 8.80 -10.30 -3.91
CA VAL A 125 10.18 -10.43 -4.41
C VAL A 125 10.70 -9.08 -4.91
N LEU A 126 9.95 -8.40 -5.79
CA LEU A 126 10.35 -7.11 -6.34
C LEU A 126 10.45 -6.01 -5.28
N LEU A 127 9.56 -6.01 -4.29
CA LEU A 127 9.63 -5.11 -3.15
C LEU A 127 10.86 -5.39 -2.30
N SER A 128 11.12 -6.66 -1.97
CA SER A 128 12.28 -7.07 -1.18
C SER A 128 13.60 -6.67 -1.87
N GLU A 129 13.73 -6.91 -3.18
CA GLU A 129 14.90 -6.48 -3.95
C GLU A 129 15.10 -4.97 -3.94
N THR A 130 14.01 -4.21 -3.97
CA THR A 130 14.05 -2.74 -3.96
C THR A 130 14.43 -2.20 -2.58
N LEU A 131 13.81 -2.74 -1.52
CA LEU A 131 14.10 -2.38 -0.14
C LEU A 131 15.56 -2.68 0.23
N ASN A 132 16.09 -3.85 -0.17
CA ASN A 132 17.50 -4.22 0.05
C ASN A 132 18.51 -3.25 -0.61
N LYS A 133 18.10 -2.55 -1.68
CA LYS A 133 18.96 -1.53 -2.34
C LYS A 133 18.83 -0.16 -1.69
N ASP A 134 17.67 0.13 -1.12
CA ASP A 134 17.33 1.46 -0.63
C ASP A 134 17.66 1.65 0.85
N LEU A 135 17.40 0.63 1.68
CA LEU A 135 17.56 0.69 3.12
C LEU A 135 19.02 0.40 3.53
N LEU A 136 19.43 0.99 4.62
CA LEU A 136 20.77 0.79 5.16
C LEU A 136 20.88 -0.61 5.78
N SER A 137 22.07 -1.19 5.74
CA SER A 137 22.33 -2.53 6.31
C SER A 137 22.13 -2.60 7.83
N GLN A 138 22.22 -1.47 8.53
CA GLN A 138 21.95 -1.35 9.96
C GLN A 138 20.49 -1.09 10.31
N ASP A 139 19.63 -0.82 9.31
CA ASP A 139 18.21 -0.62 9.55
C ASP A 139 17.56 -1.97 9.87
N ASP A 140 16.76 -1.99 10.94
CA ASP A 140 15.96 -3.16 11.33
C ASP A 140 14.60 -3.08 10.61
N TRP A 141 14.40 -3.93 9.62
CA TRP A 141 13.17 -4.01 8.84
C TRP A 141 12.87 -5.44 8.41
N ASP A 142 11.60 -5.73 8.11
CA ASP A 142 11.17 -7.02 7.60
C ASP A 142 10.00 -6.86 6.61
N LEU A 143 9.92 -7.76 5.64
CA LEU A 143 8.86 -7.80 4.64
C LEU A 143 8.39 -9.24 4.46
N LEU A 144 7.15 -9.54 4.85
CA LEU A 144 6.65 -10.91 4.87
C LEU A 144 5.17 -11.00 4.45
N ILE A 145 4.76 -12.18 4.04
CA ILE A 145 3.34 -12.50 3.84
C ILE A 145 2.68 -12.64 5.21
N ASP A 146 1.48 -12.07 5.36
CA ASP A 146 0.66 -12.25 6.55
C ASP A 146 0.26 -13.73 6.70
N LYS A 147 0.46 -14.28 7.89
CA LYS A 147 0.14 -15.68 8.20
C LYS A 147 -1.36 -15.97 8.14
N ASP A 148 -2.19 -14.97 8.41
CA ASP A 148 -3.64 -15.11 8.46
C ASP A 148 -4.30 -14.85 7.11
N ASN A 149 -3.62 -14.13 6.20
CA ASN A 149 -4.11 -13.85 4.86
C ASN A 149 -2.97 -13.74 3.83
N ALA A 150 -2.82 -14.75 2.98
CA ALA A 150 -1.75 -14.82 1.99
C ALA A 150 -1.83 -13.77 0.86
N GLU A 151 -2.94 -13.03 0.76
CA GLU A 151 -3.06 -11.85 -0.12
C GLU A 151 -2.43 -10.58 0.51
N ASN A 152 -1.99 -10.63 1.78
CA ASN A 152 -1.48 -9.48 2.52
C ASN A 152 0.04 -9.53 2.68
N ILE A 153 0.68 -8.38 2.55
CA ILE A 153 2.10 -8.17 2.86
C ILE A 153 2.21 -7.25 4.07
N LEU A 154 3.04 -7.62 5.02
CA LEU A 154 3.41 -6.82 6.18
C LEU A 154 4.80 -6.24 5.96
N PHE A 155 4.93 -4.92 5.95
CA PHE A 155 6.20 -4.23 5.94
C PHE A 155 6.46 -3.62 7.32
N HIS A 156 7.31 -4.28 8.10
CA HIS A 156 7.89 -3.73 9.33
C HIS A 156 9.00 -2.76 8.94
N TYR A 157 8.70 -1.48 8.94
CA TYR A 157 9.65 -0.47 8.49
C TYR A 157 10.70 -0.14 9.56
N PRO A 158 11.89 0.36 9.17
CA PRO A 158 12.92 0.75 10.15
C PRO A 158 12.45 1.93 10.97
N LYS A 159 12.21 1.67 12.27
CA LYS A 159 11.74 2.66 13.24
C LYS A 159 12.79 3.73 13.49
N SER A 160 12.41 4.99 13.42
CA SER A 160 13.28 6.12 13.72
C SER A 160 13.01 6.74 15.10
N LEU A 161 11.80 6.55 15.64
CA LEU A 161 11.39 7.04 16.95
C LEU A 161 11.69 6.02 18.05
N GLU A 162 11.55 6.42 19.32
CA GLU A 162 11.71 5.54 20.46
C GLU A 162 10.46 4.70 20.71
N ASP A 163 10.60 3.55 21.36
CA ASP A 163 9.50 2.59 21.54
C ASP A 163 8.32 3.15 22.38
N ASP A 164 8.59 4.07 23.30
CA ASP A 164 7.56 4.74 24.10
C ASP A 164 6.68 5.68 23.26
N GLU A 165 7.22 6.28 22.20
CA GLU A 165 6.45 7.13 21.29
C GLU A 165 5.41 6.34 20.49
N TYR A 166 5.68 5.06 20.17
CA TYR A 166 4.69 4.16 19.53
C TYR A 166 3.70 3.58 20.53
N SER A 167 4.07 3.42 21.79
CA SER A 167 3.23 2.80 22.82
C SER A 167 2.08 3.69 23.31
N THR A 168 2.16 5.00 23.08
CA THR A 168 1.12 5.96 23.45
C THR A 168 -0.21 5.75 22.75
N ASN A 169 -0.21 5.01 21.61
CA ASN A 169 -1.43 4.67 20.89
C ASN A 169 -1.39 3.20 20.43
N GLN A 170 -2.21 2.36 21.05
CA GLN A 170 -2.31 0.92 20.73
C GLN A 170 -2.86 0.63 19.32
N TYR A 171 -3.40 1.63 18.62
CA TYR A 171 -4.03 1.45 17.31
C TYR A 171 -3.05 1.57 16.14
N VAL A 172 -2.00 2.40 16.25
CA VAL A 172 -1.04 2.62 15.16
C VAL A 172 0.23 1.81 15.43
N LYS A 173 0.34 0.64 14.80
CA LYS A 173 1.54 -0.19 14.89
C LYS A 173 2.59 0.26 13.88
N PRO A 174 3.92 0.10 14.16
CA PRO A 174 5.00 0.43 13.23
C PRO A 174 5.13 -0.63 12.11
N VAL A 175 4.05 -0.86 11.40
CA VAL A 175 3.96 -1.79 10.28
C VAL A 175 3.01 -1.22 9.23
N VAL A 176 3.38 -1.26 7.96
CA VAL A 176 2.48 -0.96 6.85
C VAL A 176 1.86 -2.26 6.36
N LEU A 177 0.53 -2.35 6.47
CA LEU A 177 -0.24 -3.45 5.91
C LEU A 177 -0.57 -3.13 4.44
N ILE A 178 -0.21 -4.03 3.53
CA ILE A 178 -0.57 -3.97 2.11
C ILE A 178 -1.56 -5.09 1.86
N GLU A 179 -2.84 -4.72 1.77
CA GLU A 179 -3.92 -5.65 1.46
C GLU A 179 -4.11 -5.71 -0.05
N THR A 180 -4.10 -6.89 -0.63
CA THR A 180 -4.40 -7.08 -2.03
C THR A 180 -5.73 -7.81 -2.20
N GLY A 181 -6.36 -7.66 -3.35
CA GLY A 181 -7.58 -8.38 -3.67
C GLY A 181 -7.89 -8.34 -5.16
N THR A 182 -8.54 -9.39 -5.64
CA THR A 182 -8.79 -9.63 -7.06
C THR A 182 -10.23 -9.33 -7.51
N LYS A 183 -11.10 -8.90 -6.57
CA LYS A 183 -12.56 -8.80 -6.78
C LYS A 183 -13.05 -7.48 -7.37
N SER A 184 -12.16 -6.55 -7.69
CA SER A 184 -12.56 -5.20 -8.09
C SER A 184 -12.49 -4.99 -9.59
N GLU A 185 -13.54 -4.40 -10.17
CA GLU A 185 -13.46 -3.85 -11.51
C GLU A 185 -12.54 -2.61 -11.52
N HIS A 186 -11.80 -2.43 -12.61
CA HIS A 186 -10.73 -1.46 -12.75
C HIS A 186 -11.11 -0.17 -13.50
N ILE A 187 -12.38 0.24 -13.47
CA ILE A 187 -12.88 1.42 -14.17
C ILE A 187 -13.84 2.21 -13.25
N PRO A 188 -13.79 3.54 -13.20
CA PRO A 188 -12.82 4.43 -13.82
C PRO A 188 -11.51 4.54 -13.03
N LEU A 189 -10.41 4.70 -13.73
CA LEU A 189 -9.05 4.85 -13.23
C LEU A 189 -8.59 6.30 -13.34
N GLU A 190 -7.98 6.83 -12.29
CA GLU A 190 -7.35 8.15 -12.29
C GLU A 190 -5.89 8.02 -11.88
N GLN A 191 -5.03 8.91 -12.39
CA GLN A 191 -3.66 9.04 -11.91
C GLN A 191 -3.54 10.28 -11.03
N VAL A 192 -3.13 10.08 -9.78
CA VAL A 192 -3.01 11.15 -8.78
C VAL A 192 -1.61 11.17 -8.22
N LYS A 193 -1.00 12.35 -8.18
CA LYS A 193 0.24 12.57 -7.43
C LYS A 193 -0.09 12.73 -5.95
N ILE A 194 0.61 11.98 -5.11
CA ILE A 194 0.47 12.06 -3.66
C ILE A 194 1.75 12.54 -2.99
N ASN A 195 1.59 13.23 -1.88
CA ASN A 195 2.66 13.65 -0.98
C ASN A 195 2.60 12.86 0.32
N SER A 196 3.73 12.76 1.02
CA SER A 196 3.73 12.39 2.43
C SER A 196 3.44 13.61 3.31
N LEU A 197 2.96 13.38 4.53
CA LEU A 197 2.85 14.45 5.53
C LEU A 197 4.23 15.08 5.81
N LEU A 198 5.31 14.29 5.71
CA LEU A 198 6.67 14.83 5.84
C LEU A 198 6.99 15.81 4.71
N GLU A 199 6.60 15.53 3.45
CA GLU A 199 6.75 16.48 2.32
C GLU A 199 5.90 17.74 2.54
N ASP A 200 4.69 17.60 3.06
CA ASP A 200 3.83 18.77 3.35
C ASP A 200 4.44 19.69 4.41
N ALA A 201 5.19 19.13 5.37
CA ALA A 201 5.92 19.90 6.38
C ALA A 201 7.30 20.38 5.91
N ILE A 202 8.02 19.57 5.12
CA ILE A 202 9.40 19.80 4.65
C ILE A 202 9.41 19.57 3.13
N PRO A 203 9.09 20.60 2.32
CA PRO A 203 8.88 20.46 0.88
C PRO A 203 10.10 20.00 0.06
N GLU A 204 11.30 20.01 0.67
CA GLU A 204 12.54 19.49 0.08
C GLU A 204 12.53 17.95 0.00
N ILE A 205 11.76 17.28 0.86
CA ILE A 205 11.69 15.80 0.91
C ILE A 205 10.58 15.29 -0.03
N LYS A 206 10.82 15.38 -1.33
CA LYS A 206 9.87 15.06 -2.38
C LYS A 206 9.51 13.57 -2.42
N SER A 207 8.22 13.24 -2.41
CA SER A 207 7.70 11.86 -2.56
C SER A 207 7.71 11.40 -4.01
N ASN A 208 7.30 12.28 -4.95
CA ASN A 208 7.21 12.00 -6.39
C ASN A 208 6.41 10.73 -6.74
N ALA A 209 5.41 10.39 -5.93
CA ALA A 209 4.60 9.20 -6.10
C ALA A 209 3.37 9.49 -6.98
N LEU A 210 3.31 8.87 -8.15
CA LEU A 210 2.18 8.94 -9.08
C LEU A 210 1.40 7.62 -9.01
N ILE A 211 0.15 7.65 -8.57
CA ILE A 211 -0.60 6.47 -8.16
C ILE A 211 -1.82 6.28 -9.08
N ASN A 212 -2.01 5.07 -9.58
CA ASN A 212 -3.26 4.68 -10.22
C ASN A 212 -4.31 4.39 -9.13
N VAL A 213 -5.36 5.15 -9.08
CA VAL A 213 -6.37 5.10 -8.00
C VAL A 213 -7.78 4.94 -8.56
N LEU A 214 -8.60 4.20 -7.81
CA LEU A 214 -10.02 4.05 -8.11
C LEU A 214 -10.76 5.34 -7.75
N SER A 215 -11.67 5.80 -8.64
CA SER A 215 -12.42 7.03 -8.39
C SER A 215 -13.26 6.97 -7.09
N PRO A 216 -13.46 8.11 -6.39
CA PRO A 216 -14.14 8.16 -5.09
C PRO A 216 -15.55 7.58 -5.13
N LYS A 217 -16.28 7.80 -6.22
CA LYS A 217 -17.65 7.28 -6.39
C LYS A 217 -17.72 5.77 -6.21
N ARG A 218 -16.74 5.02 -6.72
CA ARG A 218 -16.66 3.56 -6.59
C ARG A 218 -16.23 3.10 -5.19
N THR A 219 -15.40 3.87 -4.53
CA THR A 219 -14.95 3.54 -3.16
C THR A 219 -16.09 3.64 -2.15
N PHE A 220 -17.02 4.60 -2.34
CA PHE A 220 -18.18 4.79 -1.45
C PHE A 220 -19.35 3.80 -1.69
N TRP A 221 -19.54 3.34 -2.94
CA TRP A 221 -20.70 2.50 -3.29
C TRP A 221 -20.47 0.99 -3.08
N ARG A 222 -19.33 0.57 -2.55
CA ARG A 222 -19.06 -0.82 -2.16
C ARG A 222 -19.26 -1.03 -0.66
N LYS A 223 -20.49 -1.10 -0.28
CA LYS A 223 -20.91 -1.75 0.98
C LYS A 223 -21.80 -2.95 0.65
#